data_d0d86d38145b8390143cd36edcad8a63
#
_entry.id   d0d86d38145b8390143cd36edcad8a63
#
_cell.length_a   1.000
_cell.length_b   1.000
_cell.length_c   1.000
_cell.angle_alpha   90.00
_cell.angle_beta   90.00
_cell.angle_gamma   90.00
#
_symmetry.space_group_name_H-M   'P 1'
#
loop_
_entity.id
_entity.type
_entity.pdbx_description
1 polymer ?
#
loop_
_entity_poly.entity_id
_entity_poly.type
_entity_poly.pdbx_seq_one_letter_code
_entity_poly.pdbx_strand_id
1 'polypeptide(L)' 'LGVRRMSLARTLRPRSFRTVQTPWGPVTVKETPGGGKPEYEEAAAIARREGLTLREVQEAAMEEWRAVRIKP' A
#
# COMPACT_ATOMS: atom_id res chain seq x y z
N LEU A 1 31.43 -14.65 -6.27
CA LEU A 1 30.88 -14.48 -6.16
C LEU A 1 30.15 -14.30 -6.20
N GLY A 2 30.05 -14.29 -6.14
CA GLY A 2 29.04 -13.79 -6.17
C GLY A 2 28.48 -13.43 -6.37
N VAL A 3 28.41 -13.23 -6.22
CA VAL A 3 27.62 -12.67 -6.33
C VAL A 3 27.03 -12.54 -6.35
N ARG A 4 26.96 -12.47 -6.31
CA ARG A 4 26.29 -12.12 -6.20
C ARG A 4 25.49 -11.89 -6.19
N ARG A 5 25.41 -11.85 -6.10
CA ARG A 5 24.52 -11.43 -6.03
C ARG A 5 23.80 -11.14 -6.18
N MET A 6 23.86 -11.02 -5.98
CA MET A 6 22.98 -10.59 -6.13
C MET A 6 22.45 -10.28 -6.34
N SER A 7 22.64 -10.06 -6.34
CA SER A 7 21.86 -9.56 -6.56
C SER A 7 21.29 -9.45 -6.90
N LEU A 8 21.34 -9.34 -6.99
CA LEU A 8 20.60 -9.07 -7.36
C LEU A 8 19.79 -8.98 -7.59
N ALA A 9 19.62 -9.01 -7.62
CA ALA A 9 18.66 -8.84 -7.81
C ALA A 9 18.12 -8.50 -7.58
N ARG A 10 17.92 -7.88 -7.40
CA ARG A 10 17.31 -7.43 -7.11
C ARG A 10 16.76 -6.81 -7.54
N THR A 11 16.78 -6.54 -7.75
CA THR A 11 16.27 -5.88 -8.12
C THR A 11 15.67 -5.51 -8.58
N LEU A 12 15.73 -5.60 -8.46
CA LEU A 12 15.20 -4.93 -9.20
C LEU A 12 13.95 -4.46 -9.39
N ARG A 13 13.10 -4.72 -8.99
CA ARG A 13 11.84 -4.25 -9.21
C ARG A 13 11.46 -3.36 -8.12
N PRO A 14 11.10 -2.10 -8.35
CA PRO A 14 10.81 -1.09 -7.33
C PRO A 14 9.42 -1.31 -6.76
N ARG A 15 9.24 -2.38 -6.06
CA ARG A 15 7.97 -2.72 -5.47
C ARG A 15 8.11 -2.70 -3.97
N SER A 16 7.23 -2.00 -3.28
CA SER A 16 7.29 -1.96 -1.84
C SER A 16 5.88 -1.87 -1.28
N PHE A 17 5.80 -2.04 0.04
CA PHE A 17 4.53 -1.95 0.74
C PHE A 17 4.65 -0.90 1.81
N ARG A 18 3.61 -0.11 1.97
CA ARG A 18 3.58 0.93 2.98
C ARG A 18 2.26 0.87 3.71
N THR A 19 2.31 0.86 5.03
CA THR A 19 1.09 0.85 5.83
C THR A 19 0.68 2.27 6.12
N VAL A 20 -0.56 2.60 5.82
CA VAL A 20 -1.11 3.93 6.13
C VAL A 20 -2.21 3.79 7.14
N GLN A 21 -2.47 4.86 7.89
CA GLN A 21 -3.48 4.86 8.93
C GLN A 21 -4.74 5.54 8.43
N THR A 22 -5.81 4.77 8.32
CA THR A 22 -7.11 5.32 7.99
C THR A 22 -7.90 5.52 9.27
N PRO A 23 -9.04 6.23 9.21
CA PRO A 23 -9.87 6.40 10.41
C PRO A 23 -10.36 5.07 11.01
N TRP A 24 -10.30 4.00 10.21
CA TRP A 24 -10.79 2.70 10.66
C TRP A 24 -9.69 1.68 10.91
N GLY A 25 -8.43 2.11 10.81
CA GLY A 25 -7.32 1.23 11.08
C GLY A 25 -6.29 1.23 9.97
N PRO A 26 -5.24 0.45 10.13
CA PRO A 26 -4.16 0.43 9.14
C PRO A 26 -4.55 -0.32 7.87
N VAL A 27 -4.07 0.19 6.76
CA VAL A 27 -4.26 -0.45 5.45
C VAL A 27 -2.91 -0.46 4.74
N THR A 28 -2.56 -1.60 4.20
CA THR A 28 -1.31 -1.73 3.45
C THR A 28 -1.54 -1.28 2.01
N VAL A 29 -0.65 -0.45 1.50
CA VAL A 29 -0.69 0.01 0.13
C VAL A 29 0.53 -0.53 -0.60
N LYS A 30 0.29 -1.20 -1.71
CA LYS A 30 1.38 -1.72 -2.54
C LYS A 30 1.84 -0.61 -3.47
N GLU A 31 3.12 -0.27 -3.38
CA GLU A 31 3.69 0.81 -4.18
C GLU A 31 4.35 0.25 -5.42
N THR A 32 4.03 0.85 -6.55
CA THR A 32 4.61 0.49 -7.84
C THR A 32 5.05 1.76 -8.53
N PRO A 33 5.81 1.63 -9.63
CA PRO A 33 6.22 2.84 -10.37
C PRO A 33 5.04 3.68 -10.83
N GLY A 34 3.88 3.05 -11.06
CA GLY A 34 2.72 3.78 -11.52
C GLY A 34 1.87 4.36 -10.42
N GLY A 35 2.18 4.09 -9.16
CA GLY A 35 1.41 4.62 -8.06
C GLY A 35 1.26 3.62 -6.95
N GLY A 36 0.15 3.68 -6.24
CA GLY A 36 -0.11 2.79 -5.13
C GLY A 36 -1.47 2.13 -5.26
N LYS A 37 -1.63 1.02 -4.56
CA LYS A 37 -2.89 0.30 -4.60
C LYS A 37 -3.13 -0.34 -3.24
N PRO A 38 -4.27 -0.06 -2.60
CA PRO A 38 -4.55 -0.66 -1.30
C PRO A 38 -4.77 -2.16 -1.42
N GLU A 39 -4.38 -2.90 -0.39
CA GLU A 39 -4.61 -4.33 -0.35
C GLU A 39 -6.10 -4.60 -0.29
N TYR A 40 -6.58 -5.38 -1.24
CA TYR A 40 -8.01 -5.62 -1.36
C TYR A 40 -8.61 -6.26 -0.11
N GLU A 41 -7.95 -7.30 0.39
CA GLU A 41 -8.48 -8.04 1.53
C GLU A 41 -8.63 -7.17 2.77
N GLU A 42 -7.62 -6.34 3.03
CA GLU A 42 -7.68 -5.47 4.19
C GLU A 42 -8.78 -4.42 4.04
N ALA A 43 -8.87 -3.82 2.87
CA ALA A 43 -9.89 -2.81 2.62
C ALA A 43 -11.28 -3.42 2.70
N ALA A 44 -11.44 -4.62 2.15
CA ALA A 44 -12.74 -5.28 2.16
C ALA A 44 -13.16 -5.63 3.59
N ALA A 45 -12.21 -6.07 4.40
CA ALA A 45 -12.52 -6.42 5.79
C ALA A 45 -13.00 -5.18 6.54
N ILE A 46 -12.34 -4.04 6.33
CA ILE A 46 -12.76 -2.81 6.99
C ILE A 46 -14.14 -2.39 6.50
N ALA A 47 -14.36 -2.50 5.19
CA ALA A 47 -15.65 -2.10 4.63
C ALA A 47 -16.78 -2.90 5.26
N ARG A 48 -16.59 -4.21 5.40
CA ARG A 48 -17.61 -5.05 6.00
C ARG A 48 -17.82 -4.72 7.48
N ARG A 49 -16.72 -4.51 8.18
CA ARG A 49 -16.79 -4.24 9.62
C ARG A 49 -17.46 -2.91 9.92
N GLU A 50 -17.15 -1.90 9.10
CA GLU A 50 -17.63 -0.55 9.36
C GLU A 50 -18.90 -0.19 8.59
N GLY A 51 -19.40 -1.08 7.75
CA GLY A 51 -20.58 -0.78 6.96
C GLY A 51 -20.32 0.22 5.87
N LEU A 52 -19.12 0.19 5.30
CA LEU A 52 -18.74 1.12 4.25
C LEU A 52 -18.62 0.38 2.92
N THR A 53 -18.55 1.13 1.83
CA THR A 53 -18.24 0.52 0.56
C THR A 53 -16.74 0.31 0.46
N LEU A 54 -16.37 -0.66 -0.36
CA LEU A 54 -14.96 -0.91 -0.60
C LEU A 54 -14.28 0.34 -1.12
N ARG A 55 -14.95 1.06 -2.00
CA ARG A 55 -14.40 2.26 -2.59
C ARG A 55 -14.09 3.33 -1.56
N GLU A 56 -14.98 3.49 -0.58
CA GLU A 56 -14.74 4.49 0.46
C GLU A 56 -13.46 4.19 1.23
N VAL A 57 -13.25 2.93 1.56
CA VAL A 57 -12.05 2.56 2.28
C VAL A 57 -10.81 2.72 1.42
N GLN A 58 -10.90 2.31 0.16
CA GLN A 58 -9.77 2.43 -0.74
C GLN A 58 -9.38 3.89 -0.96
N GLU A 59 -10.37 4.76 -1.12
CA GLU A 59 -10.09 6.17 -1.34
C GLU A 59 -9.45 6.81 -0.11
N ALA A 60 -9.91 6.44 1.07
CA ALA A 60 -9.31 6.95 2.29
C ALA A 60 -7.86 6.50 2.42
N ALA A 61 -7.60 5.24 2.10
CA ALA A 61 -6.24 4.71 2.18
C ALA A 61 -5.33 5.42 1.18
N MET A 62 -5.82 5.66 -0.02
CA MET A 62 -5.01 6.32 -1.03
C MET A 62 -4.74 7.77 -0.66
N GLU A 63 -5.69 8.43 -0.03
CA GLU A 63 -5.51 9.78 0.42
C GLU A 63 -4.41 9.87 1.46
N GLU A 64 -4.43 8.94 2.41
CA GLU A 64 -3.39 8.88 3.42
C GLU A 64 -2.04 8.55 2.80
N TRP A 65 -2.04 7.65 1.83
CA TRP A 65 -0.81 7.26 1.16
C TRP A 65 -0.18 8.45 0.44
N ARG A 66 -0.99 9.22 -0.26
CA ARG A 66 -0.48 10.39 -0.97
C ARG A 66 0.09 11.42 0.00
N ALA A 67 -0.55 11.60 1.13
CA ALA A 67 -0.06 12.54 2.12
C ALA A 67 1.29 12.10 2.69
N VAL A 68 1.43 10.81 2.95
CA VAL A 68 2.67 10.29 3.51
C VAL A 68 3.81 10.36 2.51
N ARG A 69 3.55 9.98 1.27
CA ARG A 69 4.64 9.93 0.30
C ARG A 69 5.09 11.32 -0.14
N ILE A 70 4.26 12.33 0.04
CA ILE A 70 4.64 13.70 -0.31
C ILE A 70 5.54 14.30 0.76
N LYS A 71 5.37 13.86 1.98
CA LYS A 71 6.15 14.39 3.07
C LYS A 71 7.62 14.05 2.92
N PRO A 72 8.50 15.01 3.17
CA PRO A 72 9.94 14.75 3.08
C PRO A 72 10.43 13.76 4.10
#